data_319fea2e87acae9320a8dedaeab90c30
#
_entry.id   319fea2e87acae9320a8dedaeab90c30
#
_cell.length_a   1.000
_cell.length_b   1.000
_cell.length_c   1.000
_cell.angle_alpha   90.00
_cell.angle_beta   90.00
_cell.angle_gamma   90.00
#
_symmetry.space_group_name_H-M   'P 1'
#
loop_
_entity.id
_entity.type
_entity.pdbx_description
1 polymer ?
#
loop_
_entity_poly.entity_id
_entity_poly.type
_entity_poly.pdbx_seq_one_letter_code
_entity_poly.pdbx_strand_id
1 'polypeptide(L)'
;MKQVKITAIRKVQHDDLIAQYENPIEHACDIEEGQTWMSENGQCPEGLCPEAWKTMREFVEALAHGEGNFYDGWMRNPNSAMISCNDGFRPVSFYIETIADELQTDRLLLRRWKESDAEVLYKYASDPDVGPRAGWPAHQSIEESREVIRNVFSSDTVWAVVLKETGEPIGCMGYFTHETSNISIGVNDCEIGYWIGKPYWNQGICTEALRLMLDYCLNEKHFEHIWSDYFTGNPASGRVMEKCGFRDTDKLNRCSHLLGGDKDMVRVMLYEG
;
A
#
# COMPACT_ATOMS: atom_id res chain seq x y z
N MET A 1 -15.28 -12.21 3.19
CA MET A 1 -14.10 -12.43 4.05
C MET A 1 -13.02 -11.46 3.57
N LYS A 2 -12.20 -10.93 4.49
CA LYS A 2 -11.08 -10.04 4.14
C LYS A 2 -9.93 -10.87 3.53
N GLN A 3 -9.14 -10.28 2.64
CA GLN A 3 -7.87 -10.87 2.22
C GLN A 3 -6.82 -10.73 3.34
N VAL A 4 -5.92 -11.69 3.42
CA VAL A 4 -4.82 -11.67 4.40
C VAL A 4 -3.49 -11.79 3.67
N LYS A 5 -2.65 -10.77 3.85
CA LYS A 5 -1.28 -10.75 3.36
C LYS A 5 -0.36 -11.45 4.35
N ILE A 6 0.51 -12.29 3.84
CA ILE A 6 1.54 -13.00 4.59
C ILE A 6 2.88 -12.52 4.04
N THR A 7 3.76 -12.00 4.90
CA THR A 7 5.09 -11.51 4.52
C THR A 7 6.16 -12.19 5.35
N ALA A 8 7.16 -12.78 4.71
CA ALA A 8 8.35 -13.29 5.38
C ALA A 8 9.24 -12.10 5.79
N ILE A 9 9.32 -11.83 7.09
CA ILE A 9 10.02 -10.63 7.61
C ILE A 9 11.49 -10.92 7.92
N ARG A 10 11.76 -12.10 8.48
CA ARG A 10 13.11 -12.48 8.88
C ARG A 10 13.31 -13.98 8.84
N LYS A 11 14.46 -14.38 8.34
CA LYS A 11 14.97 -15.76 8.39
C LYS A 11 16.22 -15.78 9.27
N VAL A 12 16.24 -16.68 10.24
CA VAL A 12 17.38 -16.89 11.13
C VAL A 12 17.95 -18.27 10.84
N GLN A 13 19.25 -18.47 10.99
CA GLN A 13 19.91 -19.76 10.90
C GLN A 13 20.74 -20.00 12.18
N HIS A 14 20.55 -21.14 12.80
CA HIS A 14 21.24 -21.56 14.01
C HIS A 14 22.32 -22.59 13.66
N ASP A 15 23.50 -22.14 13.19
CA ASP A 15 24.59 -22.99 12.70
C ASP A 15 25.10 -23.98 13.74
N ASP A 16 25.12 -23.58 15.01
CA ASP A 16 25.51 -24.42 16.14
C ASP A 16 24.55 -25.58 16.37
N LEU A 17 23.23 -25.34 16.28
CA LEU A 17 22.22 -26.38 16.42
C LEU A 17 22.21 -27.31 15.22
N ILE A 18 22.39 -26.76 14.01
CA ILE A 18 22.51 -27.53 12.77
C ILE A 18 23.70 -28.50 12.87
N ALA A 19 24.84 -27.98 13.25
CA ALA A 19 26.06 -28.81 13.35
C ALA A 19 25.94 -29.93 14.40
N GLN A 20 25.17 -29.70 15.46
CA GLN A 20 25.05 -30.65 16.57
C GLN A 20 23.91 -31.68 16.39
N TYR A 21 22.81 -31.30 15.75
CA TYR A 21 21.58 -32.07 15.82
C TYR A 21 20.95 -32.41 14.45
N GLU A 22 21.36 -31.75 13.35
CA GLU A 22 20.75 -31.98 12.06
C GLU A 22 21.54 -32.99 11.22
N ASN A 23 20.86 -33.92 10.61
CA ASN A 23 21.46 -34.76 9.56
C ASN A 23 21.56 -33.95 8.26
N PRO A 24 22.53 -34.27 7.38
CA PRO A 24 22.62 -33.62 6.07
C PRO A 24 21.29 -33.73 5.30
N ILE A 25 20.77 -32.58 4.85
CA ILE A 25 19.55 -32.49 4.04
C ILE A 25 19.89 -31.97 2.65
N GLU A 26 19.19 -32.48 1.61
CA GLU A 26 19.40 -32.04 0.22
C GLU A 26 18.86 -30.65 -0.05
N HIS A 27 17.72 -30.30 0.59
CA HIS A 27 17.05 -29.01 0.40
C HIS A 27 16.66 -28.41 1.74
N ALA A 28 17.20 -27.25 2.03
CA ALA A 28 16.77 -26.40 3.13
C ALA A 28 15.55 -25.55 2.73
N CYS A 29 15.01 -24.81 3.68
CA CYS A 29 13.95 -23.81 3.41
C CYS A 29 14.43 -22.76 2.39
N ASP A 30 13.66 -22.56 1.32
CA ASP A 30 13.94 -21.65 0.21
C ASP A 30 13.20 -20.29 0.34
N ILE A 31 12.43 -20.09 1.43
CA ILE A 31 11.77 -18.81 1.69
C ILE A 31 12.82 -17.69 1.86
N GLU A 32 12.59 -16.57 1.18
CA GLU A 32 13.42 -15.38 1.25
C GLU A 32 12.73 -14.26 2.04
N GLU A 33 13.51 -13.41 2.71
CA GLU A 33 12.99 -12.21 3.38
C GLU A 33 12.36 -11.25 2.36
N GLY A 34 11.21 -10.69 2.71
CA GLY A 34 10.42 -9.84 1.83
C GLY A 34 9.46 -10.59 0.90
N GLN A 35 9.55 -11.92 0.80
CA GLN A 35 8.61 -12.71 0.01
C GLN A 35 7.20 -12.61 0.60
N THR A 36 6.18 -12.51 -0.29
CA THR A 36 4.79 -12.29 0.12
C THR A 36 3.84 -13.28 -0.52
N TRP A 37 2.75 -13.57 0.18
CA TRP A 37 1.63 -14.40 -0.30
C TRP A 37 0.31 -13.77 0.11
N MET A 38 -0.73 -14.02 -0.70
CA MET A 38 -2.09 -13.58 -0.43
C MET A 38 -2.97 -14.79 -0.13
N SER A 39 -3.55 -14.81 1.06
CA SER A 39 -4.59 -15.78 1.43
C SER A 39 -5.95 -15.21 1.09
N GLU A 40 -6.65 -15.86 0.17
CA GLU A 40 -8.03 -15.57 -0.15
C GLU A 40 -8.96 -16.47 0.67
N ASN A 41 -9.96 -15.88 1.29
CA ASN A 41 -10.95 -16.61 2.10
C ASN A 41 -10.35 -17.51 3.19
N GLY A 42 -9.19 -17.15 3.75
CA GLY A 42 -8.51 -17.93 4.77
C GLY A 42 -7.85 -19.22 4.26
N GLN A 43 -7.69 -19.39 2.94
CA GLN A 43 -7.07 -20.58 2.36
C GLN A 43 -5.55 -20.46 2.26
N CYS A 44 -4.87 -21.61 2.27
CA CYS A 44 -3.43 -21.66 2.06
C CYS A 44 -3.08 -21.13 0.67
N PRO A 45 -2.25 -20.08 0.54
CA PRO A 45 -1.84 -19.58 -0.75
C PRO A 45 -0.87 -20.55 -1.44
N GLU A 46 -0.89 -20.56 -2.77
CA GLU A 46 0.02 -21.37 -3.58
C GLU A 46 1.48 -20.94 -3.32
N GLY A 47 2.36 -21.92 -3.22
CA GLY A 47 3.80 -21.69 -3.01
C GLY A 47 4.20 -21.35 -1.58
N LEU A 48 3.28 -21.24 -0.63
CA LEU A 48 3.64 -21.11 0.79
C LEU A 48 4.05 -22.47 1.36
N CYS A 49 5.12 -22.48 2.14
CA CYS A 49 5.61 -23.69 2.84
C CYS A 49 4.50 -24.32 3.70
N PRO A 50 4.18 -25.62 3.53
CA PRO A 50 3.12 -26.29 4.30
C PRO A 50 3.39 -26.29 5.81
N GLU A 51 4.65 -26.35 6.25
CA GLU A 51 5.01 -26.32 7.67
C GLU A 51 4.82 -24.92 8.27
N ALA A 52 5.10 -23.87 7.50
CA ALA A 52 4.78 -22.50 7.91
C ALA A 52 3.26 -22.29 7.98
N TRP A 53 2.51 -22.81 7.01
CA TRP A 53 1.04 -22.74 7.00
C TRP A 53 0.41 -23.35 8.25
N LYS A 54 0.90 -24.50 8.73
CA LYS A 54 0.39 -25.16 9.93
C LYS A 54 0.42 -24.26 11.17
N THR A 55 1.38 -23.36 11.27
CA THR A 55 1.54 -22.47 12.44
C THR A 55 0.69 -21.23 12.37
N MET A 56 0.37 -20.76 11.17
CA MET A 56 -0.34 -19.48 10.98
C MET A 56 -1.80 -19.63 10.55
N ARG A 57 -2.25 -20.82 10.15
CA ARG A 57 -3.59 -21.04 9.59
C ARG A 57 -4.70 -20.45 10.47
N GLU A 58 -4.70 -20.73 11.77
CA GLU A 58 -5.76 -20.27 12.68
C GLU A 58 -5.81 -18.73 12.75
N PHE A 59 -4.65 -18.07 12.72
CA PHE A 59 -4.56 -16.62 12.69
C PHE A 59 -5.04 -16.03 11.37
N VAL A 60 -4.68 -16.66 10.25
CA VAL A 60 -5.12 -16.24 8.91
C VAL A 60 -6.63 -16.41 8.77
N GLU A 61 -7.20 -17.53 9.22
CA GLU A 61 -8.64 -17.77 9.22
C GLU A 61 -9.38 -16.73 10.08
N ALA A 62 -8.90 -16.48 11.29
CA ALA A 62 -9.47 -15.48 12.19
C ALA A 62 -9.44 -14.07 11.58
N LEU A 63 -8.28 -13.63 11.05
CA LEU A 63 -8.14 -12.35 10.35
C LEU A 63 -9.07 -12.24 9.14
N ALA A 64 -9.20 -13.30 8.34
CA ALA A 64 -10.10 -13.32 7.19
C ALA A 64 -11.58 -13.13 7.59
N HIS A 65 -11.96 -13.57 8.79
CA HIS A 65 -13.30 -13.34 9.37
C HIS A 65 -13.45 -11.99 10.08
N GLY A 66 -12.38 -11.18 10.14
CA GLY A 66 -12.39 -9.86 10.77
C GLY A 66 -12.12 -9.89 12.28
N GLU A 67 -11.65 -11.01 12.79
CA GLU A 67 -11.10 -11.10 14.14
C GLU A 67 -9.69 -10.51 14.18
N GLY A 68 -9.20 -10.21 15.39
CA GLY A 68 -7.88 -9.61 15.55
C GLY A 68 -7.52 -9.45 17.02
N ASN A 69 -6.64 -8.48 17.33
CA ASN A 69 -6.16 -8.20 18.66
C ASN A 69 -5.54 -9.42 19.37
N PHE A 70 -4.81 -10.22 18.61
CA PHE A 70 -4.08 -11.36 19.15
C PHE A 70 -3.05 -10.90 20.20
N TYR A 71 -2.74 -11.78 21.16
CA TYR A 71 -1.76 -11.53 22.22
C TYR A 71 -2.08 -10.32 23.11
N ASP A 72 -3.37 -10.05 23.37
CA ASP A 72 -3.83 -9.00 24.29
C ASP A 72 -3.23 -7.60 24.00
N GLY A 73 -3.13 -7.25 22.71
CA GLY A 73 -2.65 -5.93 22.28
C GLY A 73 -1.13 -5.81 22.14
N TRP A 74 -0.39 -6.89 22.03
CA TRP A 74 1.06 -6.83 21.74
C TRP A 74 1.36 -6.31 20.32
N MET A 75 0.44 -6.56 19.39
CA MET A 75 0.59 -6.06 18.03
C MET A 75 0.17 -4.59 17.95
N ARG A 76 1.00 -3.74 17.32
CA ARG A 76 0.64 -2.33 17.05
C ARG A 76 -0.58 -2.23 16.14
N ASN A 77 -0.62 -3.05 15.08
CA ASN A 77 -1.79 -3.24 14.25
C ASN A 77 -2.63 -4.40 14.81
N PRO A 78 -3.80 -4.15 15.43
CA PRO A 78 -4.63 -5.22 15.99
C PRO A 78 -5.19 -6.17 14.92
N ASN A 79 -5.19 -5.76 13.64
CA ASN A 79 -5.61 -6.59 12.51
C ASN A 79 -4.43 -7.38 11.91
N SER A 80 -3.45 -7.76 12.74
CA SER A 80 -2.25 -8.49 12.32
C SER A 80 -1.76 -9.46 13.38
N ALA A 81 -0.82 -10.35 13.00
CA ALA A 81 -0.07 -11.18 13.91
C ALA A 81 1.37 -11.40 13.43
N MET A 82 2.27 -11.70 14.36
CA MET A 82 3.65 -12.11 14.06
C MET A 82 3.80 -13.59 14.45
N ILE A 83 4.07 -14.45 13.47
CA ILE A 83 4.11 -15.90 13.63
C ILE A 83 5.46 -16.42 13.16
N SER A 84 6.02 -17.39 13.87
CA SER A 84 7.20 -18.13 13.42
C SER A 84 6.80 -19.51 12.89
N CYS A 85 7.48 -20.01 11.87
CA CYS A 85 7.33 -21.40 11.47
C CYS A 85 7.95 -22.36 12.51
N ASN A 86 7.68 -23.68 12.34
CA ASN A 86 8.11 -24.72 13.28
C ASN A 86 9.57 -25.18 13.07
N ASP A 87 10.30 -24.63 12.12
CA ASP A 87 11.69 -25.01 11.89
C ASP A 87 12.56 -24.42 13.00
N GLY A 88 13.09 -25.27 13.86
CA GLY A 88 13.96 -24.87 14.97
C GLY A 88 15.40 -24.58 14.54
N PHE A 89 15.80 -24.94 13.33
CA PHE A 89 17.14 -24.70 12.79
C PHE A 89 17.21 -23.44 11.94
N ARG A 90 16.11 -23.16 11.17
CA ARG A 90 16.02 -22.02 10.24
C ARG A 90 14.66 -21.34 10.37
N PRO A 91 14.29 -20.84 11.57
CA PRO A 91 12.97 -20.22 11.74
C PRO A 91 12.80 -19.00 10.85
N VAL A 92 11.62 -18.92 10.21
CA VAL A 92 11.18 -17.74 9.47
C VAL A 92 10.05 -17.08 10.26
N SER A 93 10.20 -15.78 10.53
CA SER A 93 9.15 -14.94 11.12
C SER A 93 8.30 -14.34 10.02
N PHE A 94 6.98 -14.50 10.13
CA PHE A 94 5.99 -13.97 9.19
C PHE A 94 5.15 -12.91 9.88
N TYR A 95 4.99 -11.78 9.22
CA TYR A 95 3.97 -10.79 9.55
C TYR A 95 2.75 -11.08 8.69
N ILE A 96 1.61 -11.27 9.33
CA ILE A 96 0.33 -11.50 8.65
C ILE A 96 -0.63 -10.37 9.01
N GLU A 97 -1.35 -9.83 8.03
CA GLU A 97 -2.28 -8.73 8.23
C GLU A 97 -3.46 -8.78 7.28
N THR A 98 -4.60 -8.23 7.71
CA THR A 98 -5.71 -7.99 6.79
C THR A 98 -5.40 -6.83 5.87
N ILE A 99 -5.83 -6.96 4.61
CA ILE A 99 -5.87 -5.84 3.66
C ILE A 99 -7.29 -5.60 3.17
N ALA A 100 -7.63 -4.33 2.99
CA ALA A 100 -8.89 -3.96 2.39
C ALA A 100 -8.75 -4.03 0.86
N ASP A 101 -9.61 -4.82 0.22
CA ASP A 101 -9.71 -4.84 -1.24
C ASP A 101 -10.41 -3.60 -1.74
N GLU A 102 -11.41 -3.15 -1.01
CA GLU A 102 -12.28 -2.04 -1.39
C GLU A 102 -12.57 -1.13 -0.19
N LEU A 103 -12.53 0.17 -0.44
CA LEU A 103 -12.98 1.22 0.46
C LEU A 103 -14.06 2.03 -0.26
N GLN A 104 -15.05 2.57 0.43
CA GLN A 104 -16.14 3.25 -0.25
C GLN A 104 -16.73 4.42 0.52
N THR A 105 -17.23 5.38 -0.23
CA THR A 105 -18.10 6.48 0.24
C THR A 105 -19.45 6.38 -0.47
N ASP A 106 -20.29 7.39 -0.33
CA ASP A 106 -21.56 7.47 -1.09
C ASP A 106 -21.31 7.52 -2.61
N ARG A 107 -20.31 8.28 -3.07
CA ARG A 107 -20.02 8.51 -4.49
C ARG A 107 -18.88 7.66 -5.05
N LEU A 108 -17.96 7.20 -4.20
CA LEU A 108 -16.70 6.61 -4.64
C LEU A 108 -16.54 5.18 -4.16
N LEU A 109 -15.89 4.37 -5.00
CA LEU A 109 -15.34 3.07 -4.67
C LEU A 109 -13.84 3.11 -4.95
N LEU A 110 -13.02 2.89 -3.94
CA LEU A 110 -11.59 2.65 -4.09
C LEU A 110 -11.41 1.13 -4.17
N ARG A 111 -10.94 0.62 -5.32
CA ARG A 111 -10.69 -0.81 -5.55
C ARG A 111 -9.34 -1.03 -6.21
N ARG A 112 -8.88 -2.25 -6.22
CA ARG A 112 -7.65 -2.59 -6.95
C ARG A 112 -7.79 -2.30 -8.44
N TRP A 113 -6.68 -1.86 -9.04
CA TRP A 113 -6.61 -1.67 -10.48
C TRP A 113 -6.74 -3.01 -11.21
N LYS A 114 -7.36 -3.01 -12.38
CA LYS A 114 -7.50 -4.16 -13.27
C LYS A 114 -6.86 -3.84 -14.60
N GLU A 115 -6.27 -4.82 -15.26
CA GLU A 115 -5.69 -4.58 -16.60
C GLU A 115 -6.72 -4.06 -17.61
N SER A 116 -7.99 -4.44 -17.43
CA SER A 116 -9.11 -3.91 -18.23
C SER A 116 -9.35 -2.42 -18.06
N ASP A 117 -8.78 -1.77 -17.03
CA ASP A 117 -8.89 -0.33 -16.81
C ASP A 117 -7.91 0.48 -17.66
N ALA A 118 -7.02 -0.17 -18.43
CA ALA A 118 -5.93 0.49 -19.15
C ALA A 118 -6.41 1.58 -20.14
N GLU A 119 -7.53 1.35 -20.83
CA GLU A 119 -8.11 2.34 -21.75
C GLU A 119 -8.59 3.59 -21.02
N VAL A 120 -9.25 3.39 -19.87
CA VAL A 120 -9.75 4.49 -19.04
C VAL A 120 -8.60 5.21 -18.34
N LEU A 121 -7.60 4.47 -17.85
CA LEU A 121 -6.37 5.07 -17.32
C LEU A 121 -5.72 5.96 -18.38
N TYR A 122 -5.53 5.46 -19.59
CA TYR A 122 -4.97 6.25 -20.69
C TYR A 122 -5.78 7.51 -21.00
N LYS A 123 -7.11 7.42 -21.02
CA LYS A 123 -8.01 8.56 -21.23
C LYS A 123 -7.70 9.75 -20.31
N TYR A 124 -7.36 9.48 -19.05
CA TYR A 124 -7.08 10.56 -18.07
C TYR A 124 -5.59 10.82 -17.90
N ALA A 125 -4.77 9.78 -17.94
CA ALA A 125 -3.33 9.91 -17.74
C ALA A 125 -2.59 10.48 -18.96
N SER A 126 -3.17 10.49 -20.13
CA SER A 126 -2.62 11.17 -21.33
C SER A 126 -2.85 12.68 -21.34
N ASP A 127 -3.70 13.22 -20.45
CA ASP A 127 -3.90 14.67 -20.33
C ASP A 127 -2.63 15.32 -19.76
N PRO A 128 -2.01 16.30 -20.49
CA PRO A 128 -0.77 16.94 -20.07
C PRO A 128 -0.90 17.78 -18.79
N ASP A 129 -2.12 18.07 -18.34
CA ASP A 129 -2.35 18.75 -17.07
C ASP A 129 -2.44 17.80 -15.87
N VAL A 130 -2.57 16.48 -16.06
CA VAL A 130 -2.73 15.50 -14.98
C VAL A 130 -1.38 14.98 -14.51
N GLY A 131 -0.70 14.19 -15.34
CA GLY A 131 0.55 13.54 -14.98
C GLY A 131 1.65 14.51 -14.54
N PRO A 132 1.98 15.53 -15.33
CA PRO A 132 3.02 16.48 -14.99
C PRO A 132 2.81 17.22 -13.68
N ARG A 133 1.58 17.48 -13.26
CA ARG A 133 1.26 18.06 -11.94
C ARG A 133 1.41 17.11 -10.77
N ALA A 134 1.42 15.81 -11.06
CA ALA A 134 1.61 14.73 -10.08
C ALA A 134 3.02 14.12 -10.14
N GLY A 135 3.91 14.64 -11.00
CA GLY A 135 5.32 14.25 -11.06
C GLY A 135 5.68 13.16 -12.06
N TRP A 136 4.77 12.81 -12.97
CA TRP A 136 5.01 11.78 -13.99
C TRP A 136 4.60 12.25 -15.39
N PRO A 137 5.21 11.71 -16.47
CA PRO A 137 4.91 12.11 -17.84
C PRO A 137 3.51 11.65 -18.25
N ALA A 138 2.84 12.45 -19.09
CA ALA A 138 1.58 12.03 -19.68
C ALA A 138 1.77 10.72 -20.47
N HIS A 139 0.88 9.74 -20.26
CA HIS A 139 0.93 8.46 -20.93
C HIS A 139 0.80 8.61 -22.45
N GLN A 140 1.57 7.85 -23.19
CA GLN A 140 1.64 7.95 -24.66
C GLN A 140 0.80 6.88 -25.36
N SER A 141 0.39 5.81 -24.64
CA SER A 141 -0.40 4.72 -25.21
C SER A 141 -1.20 3.97 -24.15
N ILE A 142 -2.19 3.20 -24.59
CA ILE A 142 -2.95 2.27 -23.74
C ILE A 142 -2.04 1.17 -23.22
N GLU A 143 -1.05 0.73 -24.01
CA GLU A 143 -0.11 -0.30 -23.56
C GLU A 143 0.78 0.18 -22.42
N GLU A 144 1.30 1.41 -22.50
CA GLU A 144 2.01 2.04 -21.39
C GLU A 144 1.13 2.11 -20.12
N SER A 145 -0.14 2.50 -20.28
CA SER A 145 -1.10 2.48 -19.15
C SER A 145 -1.28 1.07 -18.57
N ARG A 146 -1.31 0.04 -19.41
CA ARG A 146 -1.41 -1.36 -18.97
C ARG A 146 -0.16 -1.79 -18.22
N GLU A 147 1.02 -1.40 -18.69
CA GLU A 147 2.29 -1.67 -18.01
C GLU A 147 2.36 -0.95 -16.65
N VAL A 148 1.88 0.28 -16.55
CA VAL A 148 1.78 1.01 -15.27
C VAL A 148 0.86 0.27 -14.30
N ILE A 149 -0.30 -0.23 -14.76
CA ILE A 149 -1.18 -1.05 -13.90
C ILE A 149 -0.45 -2.28 -13.39
N ARG A 150 0.26 -3.01 -14.26
CA ARG A 150 0.99 -4.24 -13.87
C ARG A 150 2.16 -4.01 -12.93
N ASN A 151 2.92 -2.95 -13.15
CA ASN A 151 4.23 -2.77 -12.51
C ASN A 151 4.22 -1.74 -11.38
N VAL A 152 3.27 -0.80 -11.38
CA VAL A 152 3.20 0.31 -10.41
C VAL A 152 1.93 0.22 -9.56
N PHE A 153 0.77 -0.01 -10.19
CA PHE A 153 -0.51 -0.02 -9.49
C PHE A 153 -0.95 -1.40 -8.99
N SER A 154 -0.12 -2.43 -9.18
CA SER A 154 -0.33 -3.77 -8.63
C SER A 154 -0.04 -3.87 -7.13
N SER A 155 0.53 -2.83 -6.52
CA SER A 155 0.76 -2.76 -5.08
C SER A 155 -0.56 -2.84 -4.29
N ASP A 156 -0.52 -3.53 -3.16
CA ASP A 156 -1.62 -3.62 -2.18
C ASP A 156 -1.85 -2.32 -1.39
N THR A 157 -1.07 -1.29 -1.67
CA THR A 157 -1.20 0.05 -1.08
C THR A 157 -1.76 1.09 -2.08
N VAL A 158 -2.17 0.66 -3.29
CA VAL A 158 -2.63 1.54 -4.36
C VAL A 158 -4.02 1.13 -4.84
N TRP A 159 -4.92 2.11 -4.97
CA TRP A 159 -6.31 1.92 -5.40
C TRP A 159 -6.67 2.82 -6.58
N ALA A 160 -7.50 2.29 -7.48
CA ALA A 160 -8.26 3.08 -8.43
C ALA A 160 -9.38 3.80 -7.69
N VAL A 161 -9.53 5.09 -7.90
CA VAL A 161 -10.69 5.87 -7.44
C VAL A 161 -11.76 5.77 -8.50
N VAL A 162 -12.80 4.99 -8.23
CA VAL A 162 -13.92 4.72 -9.17
C VAL A 162 -15.13 5.55 -8.80
N LEU A 163 -15.72 6.23 -9.77
CA LEU A 163 -17.00 6.92 -9.59
C LEU A 163 -18.15 5.91 -9.67
N LYS A 164 -18.91 5.72 -8.59
CA LYS A 164 -19.99 4.72 -8.51
C LYS A 164 -21.07 4.91 -9.58
N GLU A 165 -21.37 6.15 -9.93
CA GLU A 165 -22.38 6.49 -10.92
C GLU A 165 -22.08 5.90 -12.30
N THR A 166 -20.79 5.87 -12.69
CA THR A 166 -20.37 5.42 -14.03
C THR A 166 -19.63 4.08 -14.02
N GLY A 167 -19.13 3.64 -12.85
CA GLY A 167 -18.23 2.50 -12.74
C GLY A 167 -16.81 2.76 -13.28
N GLU A 168 -16.49 4.01 -13.64
CA GLU A 168 -15.26 4.39 -14.32
C GLU A 168 -14.17 4.76 -13.32
N PRO A 169 -12.93 4.22 -13.41
CA PRO A 169 -11.80 4.65 -12.62
C PRO A 169 -11.32 6.03 -13.09
N ILE A 170 -11.55 7.04 -12.25
CA ILE A 170 -11.33 8.45 -12.56
C ILE A 170 -10.07 9.02 -11.92
N GLY A 171 -9.32 8.21 -11.20
CA GLY A 171 -8.10 8.64 -10.51
C GLY A 171 -7.45 7.49 -9.76
N CYS A 172 -6.40 7.83 -9.02
CA CYS A 172 -5.63 6.92 -8.21
C CYS A 172 -5.39 7.52 -6.83
N MET A 173 -5.35 6.68 -5.81
CA MET A 173 -4.96 7.04 -4.46
C MET A 173 -4.24 5.87 -3.81
N GLY A 174 -3.20 6.17 -3.01
CA GLY A 174 -2.46 5.14 -2.30
C GLY A 174 -1.68 5.71 -1.13
N TYR A 175 -1.12 4.83 -0.32
CA TYR A 175 -0.16 5.21 0.71
C TYR A 175 1.17 4.50 0.51
N PHE A 176 2.23 5.12 1.00
CA PHE A 176 3.61 4.65 0.94
C PHE A 176 4.16 4.59 2.37
N THR A 177 4.83 3.50 2.71
CA THR A 177 5.52 3.35 4.00
C THR A 177 6.88 4.04 3.96
N HIS A 178 7.57 4.09 5.11
CA HIS A 178 8.91 4.69 5.19
C HIS A 178 9.93 4.12 4.20
N GLU A 179 9.73 2.87 3.74
CA GLU A 179 10.60 2.21 2.76
C GLU A 179 10.35 2.67 1.32
N THR A 180 9.12 3.10 1.03
CA THR A 180 8.66 3.44 -0.32
C THR A 180 8.30 4.90 -0.51
N SER A 181 8.26 5.68 0.57
CA SER A 181 7.96 7.12 0.56
C SER A 181 9.05 7.95 -0.13
N ASN A 182 8.63 9.00 -0.83
CA ASN A 182 9.54 9.97 -1.45
C ASN A 182 10.08 11.01 -0.45
N ILE A 183 9.49 11.09 0.73
CA ILE A 183 9.91 11.95 1.83
C ILE A 183 10.37 11.10 3.02
N SER A 184 11.28 11.64 3.84
CA SER A 184 11.76 10.93 5.03
C SER A 184 10.69 10.99 6.12
N ILE A 185 10.08 9.85 6.42
CA ILE A 185 9.03 9.67 7.43
C ILE A 185 9.43 8.60 8.46
N GLY A 186 8.71 8.54 9.57
CA GLY A 186 8.91 7.53 10.61
C GLY A 186 8.48 6.12 10.17
N VAL A 187 8.97 5.10 10.87
CA VAL A 187 8.65 3.69 10.56
C VAL A 187 7.17 3.33 10.80
N ASN A 188 6.49 4.12 11.63
CA ASN A 188 5.05 3.96 11.92
C ASN A 188 4.19 4.98 11.19
N ASP A 189 4.77 5.72 10.25
CA ASP A 189 4.09 6.76 9.47
C ASP A 189 3.81 6.25 8.06
N CYS A 190 2.91 6.94 7.36
CA CYS A 190 2.73 6.75 5.92
C CYS A 190 2.64 8.09 5.19
N GLU A 191 2.95 8.06 3.90
CA GLU A 191 2.72 9.16 2.96
C GLU A 191 1.53 8.81 2.07
N ILE A 192 0.57 9.72 1.87
CA ILE A 192 -0.53 9.53 0.92
C ILE A 192 -0.25 10.31 -0.36
N GLY A 193 -0.33 9.60 -1.50
CA GLY A 193 -0.26 10.17 -2.84
C GLY A 193 -1.55 9.95 -3.62
N TYR A 194 -1.89 10.88 -4.52
CA TYR A 194 -3.10 10.81 -5.33
C TYR A 194 -3.06 11.65 -6.60
N TRP A 195 -3.90 11.28 -7.55
CA TRP A 195 -4.30 12.13 -8.68
C TRP A 195 -5.74 11.82 -9.09
N ILE A 196 -6.41 12.80 -9.70
CA ILE A 196 -7.77 12.69 -10.24
C ILE A 196 -7.78 13.25 -11.67
N GLY A 197 -8.51 12.60 -12.57
CA GLY A 197 -8.72 13.04 -13.93
C GLY A 197 -9.31 14.45 -14.02
N LYS A 198 -8.80 15.26 -14.94
CA LYS A 198 -9.15 16.68 -15.07
C LYS A 198 -10.65 16.99 -15.16
N PRO A 199 -11.52 16.20 -15.83
CA PRO A 199 -12.95 16.45 -15.85
C PRO A 199 -13.64 16.45 -14.48
N TYR A 200 -12.99 15.85 -13.46
CA TYR A 200 -13.54 15.67 -12.12
C TYR A 200 -12.93 16.63 -11.08
N TRP A 201 -12.10 17.59 -11.51
CA TRP A 201 -11.54 18.60 -10.64
C TRP A 201 -12.61 19.57 -10.11
N ASN A 202 -12.36 20.16 -8.96
CA ASN A 202 -13.25 21.13 -8.28
C ASN A 202 -14.65 20.59 -7.89
N GLN A 203 -14.84 19.26 -7.90
CA GLN A 203 -16.12 18.62 -7.51
C GLN A 203 -16.05 17.97 -6.12
N GLY A 204 -14.99 18.20 -5.36
CA GLY A 204 -14.79 17.63 -4.02
C GLY A 204 -14.40 16.15 -3.99
N ILE A 205 -14.27 15.50 -5.16
CA ILE A 205 -13.97 14.07 -5.28
C ILE A 205 -12.66 13.70 -4.60
N CYS A 206 -11.57 14.44 -4.90
CA CYS A 206 -10.27 14.17 -4.30
C CYS A 206 -10.29 14.35 -2.77
N THR A 207 -11.00 15.36 -2.26
CA THR A 207 -11.16 15.59 -0.81
C THR A 207 -11.94 14.45 -0.15
N GLU A 208 -12.98 13.92 -0.81
CA GLU A 208 -13.77 12.78 -0.32
C GLU A 208 -12.92 11.51 -0.27
N ALA A 209 -12.20 11.22 -1.35
CA ALA A 209 -11.31 10.06 -1.41
C ALA A 209 -10.17 10.14 -0.38
N LEU A 210 -9.58 11.33 -0.18
CA LEU A 210 -8.50 11.53 0.79
C LEU A 210 -9.00 11.33 2.24
N ARG A 211 -10.20 11.79 2.58
CA ARG A 211 -10.78 11.54 3.91
C ARG A 211 -11.01 10.06 4.17
N LEU A 212 -11.48 9.32 3.17
CA LEU A 212 -11.65 7.87 3.27
C LEU A 212 -10.30 7.17 3.47
N MET A 213 -9.26 7.60 2.75
CA MET A 213 -7.90 7.04 2.91
C MET A 213 -7.29 7.38 4.27
N LEU A 214 -7.51 8.59 4.79
CA LEU A 214 -7.10 8.99 6.14
C LEU A 214 -7.74 8.10 7.20
N ASP A 215 -9.05 7.87 7.11
CA ASP A 215 -9.77 6.99 8.04
C ASP A 215 -9.18 5.56 8.00
N TYR A 216 -8.94 5.03 6.81
CA TYR A 216 -8.31 3.73 6.63
C TYR A 216 -6.89 3.66 7.23
N CYS A 217 -6.05 4.65 6.94
CA CYS A 217 -4.67 4.68 7.44
C CYS A 217 -4.59 4.81 8.97
N LEU A 218 -5.48 5.58 9.58
CA LEU A 218 -5.51 5.78 11.03
C LEU A 218 -6.17 4.61 11.77
N ASN A 219 -7.35 4.20 11.33
CA ASN A 219 -8.22 3.30 12.09
C ASN A 219 -8.06 1.83 11.74
N GLU A 220 -7.62 1.51 10.50
CA GLU A 220 -7.39 0.12 10.06
C GLU A 220 -5.91 -0.25 10.03
N LYS A 221 -5.04 0.69 9.62
CA LYS A 221 -3.58 0.45 9.54
C LYS A 221 -2.81 0.97 10.75
N HIS A 222 -3.42 1.84 11.56
CA HIS A 222 -2.87 2.40 12.80
C HIS A 222 -1.53 3.12 12.63
N PHE A 223 -1.37 3.86 11.53
CA PHE A 223 -0.25 4.77 11.39
C PHE A 223 -0.34 5.92 12.40
N GLU A 224 0.80 6.33 12.95
CA GLU A 224 0.89 7.39 13.98
C GLU A 224 0.74 8.78 13.35
N HIS A 225 1.40 8.99 12.21
CA HIS A 225 1.32 10.24 11.45
C HIS A 225 1.11 9.95 9.97
N ILE A 226 0.36 10.83 9.33
CA ILE A 226 0.12 10.74 7.89
C ILE A 226 0.72 11.96 7.22
N TRP A 227 1.62 11.70 6.30
CA TRP A 227 2.32 12.70 5.51
C TRP A 227 1.73 12.76 4.10
N SER A 228 1.93 13.88 3.45
CA SER A 228 1.71 14.04 2.02
C SER A 228 2.57 15.18 1.53
N ASP A 229 2.75 15.28 0.21
CA ASP A 229 3.44 16.40 -0.39
C ASP A 229 2.74 16.89 -1.65
N TYR A 230 3.12 18.07 -2.10
CA TYR A 230 2.68 18.60 -3.38
C TYR A 230 3.73 19.54 -4.00
N PHE A 231 3.85 19.49 -5.31
CA PHE A 231 4.71 20.42 -6.04
C PHE A 231 4.25 21.85 -5.83
N THR A 232 5.18 22.77 -5.56
CA THR A 232 4.87 24.19 -5.32
C THR A 232 4.09 24.84 -6.47
N GLY A 233 4.24 24.31 -7.68
CA GLY A 233 3.44 24.69 -8.85
C GLY A 233 2.00 24.14 -8.88
N ASN A 234 1.61 23.29 -7.91
CA ASN A 234 0.28 22.66 -7.82
C ASN A 234 -0.45 23.02 -6.52
N PRO A 235 -0.80 24.29 -6.26
CA PRO A 235 -1.47 24.69 -5.02
C PRO A 235 -2.88 24.09 -4.87
N ALA A 236 -3.44 23.51 -5.93
CA ALA A 236 -4.73 22.82 -5.85
C ALA A 236 -4.64 21.57 -4.98
N SER A 237 -3.54 20.81 -5.06
CA SER A 237 -3.27 19.64 -4.21
C SER A 237 -3.14 20.08 -2.75
N GLY A 238 -2.38 21.12 -2.44
CA GLY A 238 -2.27 21.67 -1.08
C GLY A 238 -3.63 22.03 -0.48
N ARG A 239 -4.51 22.68 -1.25
CA ARG A 239 -5.88 23.01 -0.79
C ARG A 239 -6.74 21.78 -0.50
N VAL A 240 -6.53 20.66 -1.20
CA VAL A 240 -7.22 19.39 -0.88
C VAL A 240 -6.74 18.87 0.47
N MET A 241 -5.44 18.87 0.72
CA MET A 241 -4.84 18.45 1.99
C MET A 241 -5.33 19.32 3.15
N GLU A 242 -5.27 20.66 3.02
CA GLU A 242 -5.77 21.60 4.03
C GLU A 242 -7.25 21.33 4.39
N LYS A 243 -8.12 21.09 3.40
CA LYS A 243 -9.53 20.74 3.62
C LYS A 243 -9.73 19.41 4.36
N CYS A 244 -8.75 18.54 4.33
CA CYS A 244 -8.72 17.28 5.06
C CYS A 244 -8.04 17.38 6.43
N GLY A 245 -7.52 18.55 6.81
CA GLY A 245 -6.90 18.78 8.12
C GLY A 245 -5.38 18.68 8.15
N PHE A 246 -4.73 18.50 7.00
CA PHE A 246 -3.27 18.58 6.94
C PHE A 246 -2.79 20.01 7.22
N ARG A 247 -1.63 20.11 7.86
CA ARG A 247 -0.95 21.36 8.14
C ARG A 247 0.37 21.41 7.37
N ASP A 248 0.71 22.60 6.89
CA ASP A 248 2.02 22.88 6.30
C ASP A 248 3.10 22.76 7.38
N THR A 249 4.15 22.00 7.10
CA THR A 249 5.28 21.84 8.03
C THR A 249 6.36 22.90 7.85
N ASP A 250 6.18 23.85 6.93
CA ASP A 250 7.19 24.82 6.46
C ASP A 250 8.45 24.16 5.85
N LYS A 251 8.42 22.84 5.62
CA LYS A 251 9.52 22.12 4.99
C LYS A 251 9.34 22.08 3.48
N LEU A 252 10.42 22.34 2.78
CA LEU A 252 10.53 22.16 1.34
C LEU A 252 11.56 21.08 1.06
N ASN A 253 11.14 20.02 0.36
CA ASN A 253 12.01 18.96 -0.12
C ASN A 253 12.20 19.09 -1.64
N ARG A 254 13.31 18.56 -2.12
CA ARG A 254 13.51 18.36 -3.56
C ARG A 254 13.13 16.93 -3.91
N CYS A 255 12.16 16.78 -4.77
CA CYS A 255 11.74 15.50 -5.28
C CYS A 255 12.30 15.29 -6.70
N SER A 256 12.73 14.05 -7.00
CA SER A 256 13.05 13.69 -8.38
C SER A 256 11.76 13.55 -9.16
N HIS A 257 11.56 14.40 -10.15
CA HIS A 257 10.47 14.27 -11.09
C HIS A 257 10.73 13.09 -12.03
N LEU A 258 9.74 12.22 -12.27
CA LEU A 258 9.87 11.15 -13.27
C LEU A 258 9.99 11.70 -14.70
N LEU A 259 9.68 12.99 -14.89
CA LEU A 259 9.86 13.69 -16.16
C LEU A 259 11.33 13.87 -16.57
N GLY A 260 12.27 13.53 -15.69
CA GLY A 260 13.70 13.76 -15.92
C GLY A 260 14.03 15.26 -15.95
N GLY A 261 15.00 15.70 -15.20
CA GLY A 261 15.37 17.09 -15.14
C GLY A 261 15.60 17.60 -13.72
N ASP A 262 15.47 18.89 -13.53
CA ASP A 262 15.69 19.53 -12.24
C ASP A 262 14.67 19.03 -11.20
N LYS A 263 15.15 18.89 -9.96
CA LYS A 263 14.32 18.50 -8.82
C LYS A 263 13.37 19.64 -8.49
N ASP A 264 12.08 19.39 -8.72
CA ASP A 264 11.06 20.34 -8.31
C ASP A 264 10.90 20.38 -6.79
N MET A 265 10.54 21.56 -6.28
CA MET A 265 10.30 21.74 -4.86
C MET A 265 8.91 21.25 -4.49
N VAL A 266 8.82 20.38 -3.48
CA VAL A 266 7.57 19.94 -2.88
C VAL A 266 7.41 20.54 -1.49
N ARG A 267 6.18 20.93 -1.15
CA ARG A 267 5.78 21.26 0.22
C ARG A 267 5.34 19.99 0.93
N VAL A 268 5.88 19.81 2.13
CA VAL A 268 5.55 18.67 2.98
C VAL A 268 4.43 19.05 3.92
N MET A 269 3.39 18.23 3.93
CA MET A 269 2.18 18.38 4.74
C MET A 269 2.09 17.24 5.74
N LEU A 270 1.59 17.54 6.95
CA LEU A 270 1.41 16.58 8.03
C LEU A 270 -0.02 16.60 8.55
N TYR A 271 -0.58 15.42 8.77
CA TYR A 271 -1.82 15.20 9.50
C TYR A 271 -1.50 14.49 10.82
N GLU A 272 -1.91 15.07 11.94
CA GLU A 272 -1.62 14.58 13.31
C GLU A 272 -2.87 13.99 14.03
N GLY A 273 -3.99 13.82 13.33
CA GLY A 273 -5.21 13.26 13.92
C GLY A 273 -6.16 14.30 14.52
#